data_53489cfee8a752da3a53d032a9b08a32
#
_entry.id   53489cfee8a752da3a53d032a9b08a32
#
_cell.length_a   1.000
_cell.length_b   1.000
_cell.length_c   1.000
_cell.angle_alpha   90.00
_cell.angle_beta   90.00
_cell.angle_gamma   90.00
#
_symmetry.space_group_name_H-M   'P 1'
#
loop_
_entity.id
_entity.type
_entity.pdbx_description
1 polymer ?
#
loop_
_entity_poly.entity_id
_entity_poly.type
_entity_poly.pdbx_seq_one_letter_code
_entity_poly.pdbx_strand_id
1 'polypeptide(L)'
;MAAAGEAEPPAAPTARTTLILRRSLGSPALFAIVWTSLASSIYFSLGVVAGHALGLTPLVFLAAGVFFTLTGMTYAEGAALHQDRAGSTVFARYAFNELVSFVAGWAILLDYVILIAIASLTATSYLAAFYAPLGHGAPRLAVALAIIAFVAYSNIRGFSTRRTQRTALIVVADLAIQLLVIGIGLVLYFNLSTITGPIHLGSAPTWSDVVYAFAITTVAFTSLESASGLSGEVTLGPRGLRRLVVSANLSVYVIYVGMAIVAVTAIPVVAGHTALGDRHLGAPVIGIVVRFHPAALADTLKYVV
;
A
#
# COMPACT_ATOMS: atom_id res chain seq x y z
N MET A 1 -49.40 2.81 61.23
CA MET A 1 -48.56 3.85 60.65
C MET A 1 -47.23 3.20 60.32
N ALA A 2 -47.06 2.77 59.08
CA ALA A 2 -45.81 2.22 58.55
C ALA A 2 -45.17 3.28 57.71
N ALA A 3 -43.95 3.63 58.06
CA ALA A 3 -43.15 4.61 57.32
C ALA A 3 -42.78 4.06 55.93
N ALA A 4 -43.15 4.78 54.88
CA ALA A 4 -42.71 4.51 53.54
C ALA A 4 -41.22 4.82 53.44
N GLY A 5 -40.40 3.78 53.17
CA GLY A 5 -38.99 3.96 52.84
C GLY A 5 -38.88 4.63 51.49
N GLU A 6 -38.30 5.84 51.45
CA GLU A 6 -37.88 6.51 50.23
C GLU A 6 -36.84 5.64 49.53
N ALA A 7 -37.16 5.14 48.36
CA ALA A 7 -36.19 4.46 47.49
C ALA A 7 -35.16 5.50 47.01
N GLU A 8 -33.91 5.30 47.40
CA GLU A 8 -32.77 6.08 46.94
C GLU A 8 -32.72 6.07 45.38
N PRO A 9 -32.64 7.22 44.70
CA PRO A 9 -32.57 7.24 43.26
C PRO A 9 -31.32 6.49 42.81
N PRO A 10 -31.38 5.72 41.67
CA PRO A 10 -30.25 4.98 41.18
C PRO A 10 -29.07 5.92 40.94
N ALA A 11 -27.94 5.59 41.57
CA ALA A 11 -26.69 6.33 41.43
C ALA A 11 -26.44 6.63 39.94
N ALA A 12 -26.27 7.91 39.63
CA ALA A 12 -25.90 8.34 38.27
C ALA A 12 -24.70 7.52 37.81
N PRO A 13 -24.69 7.03 36.57
CA PRO A 13 -23.58 6.23 36.06
C PRO A 13 -22.32 7.05 36.25
N THR A 14 -21.46 6.56 37.16
CA THR A 14 -20.09 7.10 37.30
C THR A 14 -19.57 7.32 35.94
N ALA A 15 -19.21 8.58 35.61
CA ALA A 15 -18.59 8.93 34.35
C ALA A 15 -17.43 7.98 34.14
N ARG A 16 -17.67 6.88 33.42
CA ARG A 16 -16.62 6.14 32.77
C ARG A 16 -15.91 7.22 31.99
N THR A 17 -14.72 7.54 32.43
CA THR A 17 -13.77 8.30 31.64
C THR A 17 -13.60 7.45 30.38
N THR A 18 -14.54 7.61 29.45
CA THR A 18 -14.30 7.27 28.07
C THR A 18 -13.06 8.04 27.77
N LEU A 19 -11.93 7.36 27.72
CA LEU A 19 -10.76 7.82 27.01
C LEU A 19 -11.28 8.16 25.62
N ILE A 20 -11.79 9.38 25.50
CA ILE A 20 -12.02 10.04 24.22
C ILE A 20 -10.61 10.20 23.69
N LEU A 21 -10.09 9.13 23.05
CA LEU A 21 -8.99 9.25 22.12
C LEU A 21 -9.43 10.41 21.20
N ARG A 22 -8.90 11.60 21.50
CA ARG A 22 -9.21 12.81 20.78
C ARG A 22 -9.10 12.44 19.30
N ARG A 23 -10.15 12.73 18.54
CA ARG A 23 -10.10 12.77 17.09
C ARG A 23 -8.94 13.69 16.72
N SER A 24 -7.75 13.11 16.55
CA SER A 24 -6.48 13.84 16.51
C SER A 24 -5.86 13.82 15.13
N LEU A 25 -6.40 13.00 14.20
CA LEU A 25 -5.90 12.89 12.86
C LEU A 25 -6.59 13.90 11.96
N GLY A 26 -5.85 14.93 11.56
CA GLY A 26 -6.25 15.85 10.52
C GLY A 26 -6.22 15.21 9.13
N SER A 27 -6.90 15.82 8.16
CA SER A 27 -6.95 15.36 6.77
C SER A 27 -5.58 15.02 6.15
N PRO A 28 -4.51 15.85 6.33
CA PRO A 28 -3.20 15.53 5.75
C PRO A 28 -2.55 14.30 6.37
N ALA A 29 -2.69 14.09 7.68
CA ALA A 29 -2.12 12.93 8.36
C ALA A 29 -2.81 11.63 7.93
N LEU A 30 -4.13 11.65 7.79
CA LEU A 30 -4.89 10.51 7.29
C LEU A 30 -4.53 10.21 5.83
N PHE A 31 -4.44 11.23 4.98
CA PHE A 31 -3.98 11.06 3.60
C PHE A 31 -2.61 10.39 3.55
N ALA A 32 -1.67 10.86 4.37
CA ALA A 32 -0.33 10.29 4.45
C ALA A 32 -0.34 8.81 4.86
N ILE A 33 -1.15 8.43 5.85
CA ILE A 33 -1.27 7.04 6.30
C ILE A 33 -1.83 6.16 5.18
N VAL A 34 -2.94 6.56 4.57
CA VAL A 34 -3.59 5.82 3.48
C VAL A 34 -2.66 5.72 2.27
N TRP A 35 -2.03 6.84 1.90
CA TRP A 35 -1.07 6.89 0.82
C TRP A 35 0.11 5.93 1.05
N THR A 36 0.76 5.99 2.21
CA THR A 36 1.92 5.14 2.51
C THR A 36 1.56 3.66 2.41
N SER A 37 0.41 3.28 2.97
CA SER A 37 -0.05 1.90 2.95
C SER A 37 -0.25 1.37 1.52
N LEU A 38 -0.74 2.20 0.61
CA LEU A 38 -0.99 1.83 -0.78
C LEU A 38 0.27 1.99 -1.65
N ALA A 39 0.91 3.15 -1.62
CA ALA A 39 1.96 3.51 -2.57
C ALA A 39 3.26 2.71 -2.39
N SER A 40 3.55 2.25 -1.18
CA SER A 40 4.76 1.45 -0.91
C SER A 40 4.75 0.07 -1.58
N SER A 41 3.59 -0.45 -1.93
CA SER A 41 3.49 -1.80 -2.51
C SER A 41 4.07 -1.91 -3.92
N ILE A 42 4.23 -0.80 -4.66
CA ILE A 42 4.86 -0.81 -5.98
C ILE A 42 6.32 -1.28 -5.90
N TYR A 43 7.01 -1.00 -4.81
CA TYR A 43 8.41 -1.33 -4.61
C TYR A 43 8.69 -2.85 -4.58
N PHE A 44 7.70 -3.67 -4.27
CA PHE A 44 7.84 -5.13 -4.30
C PHE A 44 7.00 -5.81 -5.38
N SER A 45 5.82 -5.27 -5.71
CA SER A 45 4.90 -5.92 -6.63
C SER A 45 5.31 -5.78 -8.08
N LEU A 46 5.91 -4.64 -8.47
CA LEU A 46 6.23 -4.35 -9.86
C LEU A 46 7.13 -5.41 -10.50
N GLY A 47 8.15 -5.89 -9.79
CA GLY A 47 9.06 -6.92 -10.31
C GLY A 47 8.34 -8.25 -10.55
N VAL A 48 7.52 -8.69 -9.59
CA VAL A 48 6.76 -9.94 -9.70
C VAL A 48 5.72 -9.86 -10.81
N VAL A 49 4.96 -8.77 -10.86
CA VAL A 49 3.94 -8.56 -11.90
C VAL A 49 4.59 -8.48 -13.28
N ALA A 50 5.69 -7.75 -13.43
CA ALA A 50 6.40 -7.64 -14.71
C ALA A 50 7.00 -8.98 -15.16
N GLY A 51 7.48 -9.81 -14.24
CA GLY A 51 7.99 -11.14 -14.55
C GLY A 51 6.94 -12.09 -15.13
N HIS A 52 5.68 -11.95 -14.71
CA HIS A 52 4.57 -12.78 -15.21
C HIS A 52 3.79 -12.12 -16.35
N ALA A 53 3.40 -10.86 -16.19
CA ALA A 53 2.60 -10.15 -17.20
C ALA A 53 3.42 -9.63 -18.39
N LEU A 54 4.74 -9.56 -18.27
CA LEU A 54 5.65 -9.07 -19.28
C LEU A 54 5.18 -7.71 -19.86
N GLY A 55 5.01 -7.60 -21.18
CA GLY A 55 4.53 -6.39 -21.86
C GLY A 55 3.11 -5.97 -21.46
N LEU A 56 2.29 -6.87 -20.89
CA LEU A 56 0.94 -6.57 -20.40
C LEU A 56 0.93 -5.95 -19.01
N THR A 57 2.07 -5.76 -18.36
CA THR A 57 2.19 -5.20 -17.01
C THR A 57 1.36 -3.92 -16.81
N PRO A 58 1.42 -2.88 -17.69
CA PRO A 58 0.59 -1.68 -17.51
C PRO A 58 -0.91 -1.97 -17.57
N LEU A 59 -1.35 -2.89 -18.44
CA LEU A 59 -2.75 -3.27 -18.57
C LEU A 59 -3.25 -4.04 -17.34
N VAL A 60 -2.41 -4.89 -16.75
CA VAL A 60 -2.72 -5.61 -15.51
C VAL A 60 -2.88 -4.62 -14.34
N PHE A 61 -1.98 -3.64 -14.19
CA PHE A 61 -2.12 -2.59 -13.19
C PHE A 61 -3.36 -1.72 -13.43
N LEU A 62 -3.66 -1.42 -14.69
CA LEU A 62 -4.87 -0.67 -15.06
C LEU A 62 -6.14 -1.44 -14.69
N ALA A 63 -6.23 -2.71 -15.04
CA ALA A 63 -7.39 -3.55 -14.72
C ALA A 63 -7.55 -3.74 -13.20
N ALA A 64 -6.47 -4.04 -12.49
CA ALA A 64 -6.48 -4.19 -11.03
C ALA A 64 -6.85 -2.88 -10.33
N GLY A 65 -6.36 -1.73 -10.81
CA GLY A 65 -6.70 -0.42 -10.28
C GLY A 65 -8.18 -0.06 -10.47
N VAL A 66 -8.80 -0.44 -11.61
CA VAL A 66 -10.26 -0.28 -11.82
C VAL A 66 -11.02 -1.15 -10.81
N PHE A 67 -10.66 -2.42 -10.70
CA PHE A 67 -11.28 -3.34 -9.74
C PHE A 67 -11.15 -2.83 -8.30
N PHE A 68 -9.95 -2.35 -7.94
CA PHE A 68 -9.69 -1.77 -6.63
C PHE A 68 -10.48 -0.49 -6.38
N THR A 69 -10.65 0.37 -7.39
CA THR A 69 -11.46 1.58 -7.27
C THR A 69 -12.92 1.25 -6.95
N LEU A 70 -13.48 0.23 -7.60
CA LEU A 70 -14.84 -0.26 -7.31
C LEU A 70 -14.94 -0.78 -5.87
N THR A 71 -13.98 -1.59 -5.44
CA THR A 71 -13.89 -2.07 -4.06
C THR A 71 -13.77 -0.91 -3.07
N GLY A 72 -12.93 0.09 -3.38
CA GLY A 72 -12.76 1.29 -2.57
C GLY A 72 -14.04 2.11 -2.40
N MET A 73 -14.88 2.16 -3.42
CA MET A 73 -16.21 2.81 -3.32
C MET A 73 -17.12 2.07 -2.34
N THR A 74 -17.12 0.73 -2.37
CA THR A 74 -17.86 -0.10 -1.41
C THR A 74 -17.39 0.12 0.04
N TYR A 75 -16.08 0.18 0.25
CA TYR A 75 -15.51 0.50 1.57
C TYR A 75 -15.89 1.91 2.05
N ALA A 76 -15.88 2.89 1.15
CA ALA A 76 -16.27 4.25 1.47
C ALA A 76 -17.76 4.36 1.85
N GLU A 77 -18.61 3.58 1.21
CA GLU A 77 -20.03 3.47 1.54
C GLU A 77 -20.23 2.77 2.89
N GLY A 78 -19.58 1.62 3.10
CA GLY A 78 -19.63 0.91 4.38
C GLY A 78 -19.15 1.76 5.56
N ALA A 79 -18.07 2.52 5.39
CA ALA A 79 -17.56 3.44 6.41
C ALA A 79 -18.50 4.63 6.68
N ALA A 80 -19.31 5.04 5.71
CA ALA A 80 -20.32 6.07 5.90
C ALA A 80 -21.55 5.57 6.67
N LEU A 81 -21.91 4.28 6.47
CA LEU A 81 -23.05 3.63 7.12
C LEU A 81 -22.71 3.19 8.56
N HIS A 82 -21.51 2.65 8.74
CA HIS A 82 -21.05 2.08 10.01
C HIS A 82 -19.78 2.82 10.45
N GLN A 83 -19.93 3.75 11.39
CA GLN A 83 -18.82 4.57 11.92
C GLN A 83 -18.05 3.88 13.06
N ASP A 84 -18.28 2.58 13.25
CA ASP A 84 -17.58 1.79 14.24
C ASP A 84 -16.11 1.56 13.83
N ARG A 85 -15.25 1.44 14.82
CA ARG A 85 -13.85 1.05 14.62
C ARG A 85 -13.82 -0.41 14.16
N ALA A 86 -12.94 -0.74 13.24
CA ALA A 86 -12.62 -2.07 12.71
C ALA A 86 -13.10 -2.35 11.28
N GLY A 87 -13.61 -1.35 10.55
CA GLY A 87 -13.80 -1.38 9.10
C GLY A 87 -14.54 -2.62 8.60
N SER A 88 -13.92 -3.40 7.73
CA SER A 88 -14.53 -4.55 7.04
C SER A 88 -15.04 -5.65 7.96
N THR A 89 -14.47 -5.83 9.17
CA THR A 89 -14.98 -6.81 10.15
C THR A 89 -16.36 -6.42 10.67
N VAL A 90 -16.58 -5.12 10.86
CA VAL A 90 -17.89 -4.58 11.25
C VAL A 90 -18.87 -4.77 10.10
N PHE A 91 -18.47 -4.46 8.86
CA PHE A 91 -19.33 -4.66 7.69
C PHE A 91 -19.75 -6.12 7.54
N ALA A 92 -18.80 -7.05 7.72
CA ALA A 92 -19.08 -8.48 7.69
C ALA A 92 -20.05 -8.93 8.79
N ARG A 93 -19.97 -8.33 10.00
CA ARG A 93 -20.90 -8.61 11.09
C ARG A 93 -22.33 -8.20 10.74
N TYR A 94 -22.49 -6.99 10.21
CA TYR A 94 -23.82 -6.46 9.87
C TYR A 94 -24.42 -7.13 8.63
N ALA A 95 -23.59 -7.48 7.63
CA ALA A 95 -24.05 -8.11 6.40
C ALA A 95 -24.35 -9.60 6.56
N PHE A 96 -23.65 -10.30 7.44
CA PHE A 96 -23.74 -11.76 7.60
C PHE A 96 -23.96 -12.15 9.06
N ASN A 97 -22.87 -12.41 9.81
CA ASN A 97 -22.92 -12.83 11.22
C ASN A 97 -21.54 -12.68 11.90
N GLU A 98 -21.48 -13.02 13.19
CA GLU A 98 -20.25 -12.92 13.97
C GLU A 98 -19.15 -13.88 13.52
N LEU A 99 -19.49 -15.08 13.00
CA LEU A 99 -18.52 -16.04 12.52
C LEU A 99 -17.79 -15.50 11.27
N VAL A 100 -18.53 -14.95 10.31
CA VAL A 100 -17.95 -14.33 9.12
C VAL A 100 -17.11 -13.11 9.48
N SER A 101 -17.56 -12.31 10.43
CA SER A 101 -16.79 -11.18 10.99
C SER A 101 -15.46 -11.64 11.61
N PHE A 102 -15.48 -12.72 12.38
CA PHE A 102 -14.28 -13.30 12.97
C PHE A 102 -13.29 -13.78 11.90
N VAL A 103 -13.77 -14.53 10.91
CA VAL A 103 -12.94 -15.01 9.80
C VAL A 103 -12.34 -13.84 9.01
N ALA A 104 -13.13 -12.81 8.73
CA ALA A 104 -12.65 -11.60 8.05
C ALA A 104 -11.56 -10.89 8.87
N GLY A 105 -11.74 -10.75 10.18
CA GLY A 105 -10.74 -10.16 11.07
C GLY A 105 -9.44 -10.97 11.13
N TRP A 106 -9.55 -12.29 11.15
CA TRP A 106 -8.40 -13.19 11.10
C TRP A 106 -7.64 -13.09 9.77
N ALA A 107 -8.38 -13.03 8.64
CA ALA A 107 -7.78 -12.87 7.32
C ALA A 107 -7.00 -11.55 7.20
N ILE A 108 -7.56 -10.44 7.68
CA ILE A 108 -6.89 -9.12 7.70
C ILE A 108 -5.64 -9.14 8.57
N LEU A 109 -5.69 -9.79 9.74
CA LEU A 109 -4.52 -9.92 10.61
C LEU A 109 -3.39 -10.67 9.89
N LEU A 110 -3.71 -11.77 9.20
CA LEU A 110 -2.73 -12.53 8.41
C LEU A 110 -2.17 -11.70 7.26
N ASP A 111 -3.02 -10.94 6.56
CA ASP A 111 -2.59 -10.04 5.48
C ASP A 111 -1.56 -9.03 5.99
N TYR A 112 -1.81 -8.36 7.11
CA TYR A 112 -0.86 -7.42 7.71
C TYR A 112 0.46 -8.08 8.13
N VAL A 113 0.42 -9.28 8.70
CA VAL A 113 1.64 -10.02 9.07
C VAL A 113 2.48 -10.32 7.83
N ILE A 114 1.84 -10.78 6.76
CA ILE A 114 2.50 -11.09 5.49
C ILE A 114 3.08 -9.80 4.86
N LEU A 115 2.31 -8.72 4.82
CA LEU A 115 2.76 -7.44 4.26
C LEU A 115 3.95 -6.86 5.03
N ILE A 116 3.97 -6.93 6.37
CA ILE A 116 5.11 -6.49 7.18
C ILE A 116 6.37 -7.31 6.84
N ALA A 117 6.23 -8.62 6.68
CA ALA A 117 7.34 -9.48 6.30
C ALA A 117 7.87 -9.15 4.90
N ILE A 118 6.99 -9.02 3.90
CA ILE A 118 7.35 -8.65 2.52
C ILE A 118 8.03 -7.27 2.50
N ALA A 119 7.45 -6.26 3.14
CA ALA A 119 8.00 -4.91 3.17
C ALA A 119 9.40 -4.88 3.81
N SER A 120 9.61 -5.62 4.90
CA SER A 120 10.91 -5.69 5.58
C SER A 120 11.97 -6.37 4.72
N LEU A 121 11.61 -7.46 4.02
CA LEU A 121 12.51 -8.16 3.09
C LEU A 121 12.79 -7.31 1.84
N THR A 122 11.82 -6.57 1.36
CA THR A 122 12.00 -5.62 0.26
C THR A 122 12.96 -4.50 0.63
N ALA A 123 12.80 -3.90 1.81
CA ALA A 123 13.71 -2.89 2.31
C ALA A 123 15.17 -3.39 2.33
N THR A 124 15.41 -4.64 2.73
CA THR A 124 16.77 -5.23 2.66
C THR A 124 17.28 -5.38 1.23
N SER A 125 16.40 -5.68 0.26
CA SER A 125 16.79 -5.79 -1.15
C SER A 125 17.20 -4.42 -1.74
N TYR A 126 16.53 -3.34 -1.33
CA TYR A 126 16.92 -1.98 -1.69
C TYR A 126 18.24 -1.58 -1.02
N LEU A 127 18.44 -1.91 0.25
CA LEU A 127 19.72 -1.70 0.94
C LEU A 127 20.86 -2.50 0.31
N ALA A 128 20.59 -3.68 -0.24
CA ALA A 128 21.56 -4.52 -0.93
C ALA A 128 22.12 -3.87 -2.21
N ALA A 129 21.43 -2.90 -2.79
CA ALA A 129 21.94 -2.10 -3.91
C ALA A 129 23.14 -1.23 -3.51
N PHE A 130 23.31 -0.95 -2.21
CA PHE A 130 24.45 -0.20 -1.66
C PHE A 130 25.45 -1.12 -0.98
N TYR A 131 25.00 -2.21 -0.35
CA TYR A 131 25.84 -3.17 0.34
C TYR A 131 25.37 -4.60 0.05
N ALA A 132 25.97 -5.20 -0.96
CA ALA A 132 25.58 -6.50 -1.52
C ALA A 132 25.31 -7.64 -0.49
N PRO A 133 26.06 -7.75 0.65
CA PRO A 133 25.80 -8.79 1.63
C PRO A 133 24.40 -8.77 2.25
N LEU A 134 23.69 -7.65 2.20
CA LEU A 134 22.32 -7.52 2.71
C LEU A 134 21.26 -8.19 1.79
N GLY A 135 21.67 -8.61 0.59
CA GLY A 135 20.75 -9.25 -0.38
C GLY A 135 20.42 -10.70 -0.06
N HIS A 136 21.23 -11.40 0.74
CA HIS A 136 21.11 -12.85 0.91
C HIS A 136 21.49 -13.30 2.33
N GLY A 137 21.06 -14.53 2.67
CA GLY A 137 21.48 -15.24 3.87
C GLY A 137 21.11 -14.58 5.20
N ALA A 138 21.91 -14.85 6.22
CA ALA A 138 21.70 -14.39 7.59
C ALA A 138 21.70 -12.85 7.74
N PRO A 139 22.55 -12.06 7.07
CA PRO A 139 22.51 -10.60 7.18
C PRO A 139 21.18 -10.00 6.70
N ARG A 140 20.61 -10.52 5.61
CA ARG A 140 19.29 -10.11 5.10
C ARG A 140 18.21 -10.31 6.15
N LEU A 141 18.16 -11.51 6.73
CA LEU A 141 17.16 -11.85 7.74
C LEU A 141 17.34 -11.03 9.01
N ALA A 142 18.58 -10.83 9.47
CA ALA A 142 18.87 -10.04 10.66
C ALA A 142 18.40 -8.58 10.52
N VAL A 143 18.65 -7.95 9.37
CA VAL A 143 18.21 -6.58 9.11
C VAL A 143 16.69 -6.51 8.96
N ALA A 144 16.06 -7.47 8.28
CA ALA A 144 14.59 -7.52 8.18
C ALA A 144 13.95 -7.63 9.57
N LEU A 145 14.44 -8.53 10.43
CA LEU A 145 13.97 -8.66 11.81
C LEU A 145 14.22 -7.39 12.65
N ALA A 146 15.36 -6.73 12.47
CA ALA A 146 15.66 -5.48 13.14
C ALA A 146 14.67 -4.36 12.73
N ILE A 147 14.31 -4.28 11.44
CA ILE A 147 13.28 -3.35 10.93
C ILE A 147 11.93 -3.65 11.58
N ILE A 148 11.50 -4.91 11.61
CA ILE A 148 10.24 -5.32 12.24
C ILE A 148 10.24 -4.95 13.72
N ALA A 149 11.30 -5.29 14.45
CA ALA A 149 11.44 -4.98 15.88
C ALA A 149 11.41 -3.47 16.15
N PHE A 150 12.10 -2.68 15.32
CA PHE A 150 12.10 -1.22 15.42
C PHE A 150 10.71 -0.63 15.18
N VAL A 151 10.00 -1.10 14.17
CA VAL A 151 8.64 -0.64 13.85
C VAL A 151 7.68 -1.04 14.97
N ALA A 152 7.73 -2.29 15.44
CA ALA A 152 6.90 -2.77 16.55
C ALA A 152 7.15 -1.96 17.84
N TYR A 153 8.41 -1.80 18.25
CA TYR A 153 8.78 -0.98 19.39
C TYR A 153 8.31 0.47 19.27
N SER A 154 8.45 1.01 18.06
CA SER A 154 8.01 2.35 17.76
C SER A 154 6.50 2.52 17.89
N ASN A 155 5.70 1.51 17.49
CA ASN A 155 4.25 1.53 17.60
C ASN A 155 3.78 1.38 19.06
N ILE A 156 4.44 0.52 19.85
CA ILE A 156 4.14 0.36 21.28
C ILE A 156 4.30 1.69 22.04
N ARG A 157 5.28 2.52 21.67
CA ARG A 157 5.49 3.85 22.27
C ARG A 157 4.46 4.90 21.87
N GLY A 158 3.60 4.59 20.92
CA GLY A 158 2.51 5.46 20.44
C GLY A 158 2.97 6.56 19.48
N PHE A 159 1.98 7.24 18.91
CA PHE A 159 2.18 8.31 17.95
C PHE A 159 2.25 9.66 18.66
N SER A 160 3.34 10.39 18.50
CA SER A 160 3.43 11.81 18.86
C SER A 160 3.12 12.68 17.63
N THR A 161 2.62 13.90 17.83
CA THR A 161 2.35 14.86 16.76
C THR A 161 3.58 15.10 15.87
N ARG A 162 4.77 15.20 16.48
CA ARG A 162 6.02 15.38 15.72
C ARG A 162 6.36 14.17 14.85
N ARG A 163 6.04 12.97 15.32
CA ARG A 163 6.27 11.74 14.55
C ARG A 163 5.33 11.68 13.36
N THR A 164 4.05 12.00 13.55
CA THR A 164 3.05 12.06 12.46
C THR A 164 3.46 13.07 11.38
N GLN A 165 3.95 14.24 11.78
CA GLN A 165 4.44 15.26 10.83
C GLN A 165 5.67 14.78 10.04
N ARG A 166 6.63 14.11 10.69
CA ARG A 166 7.80 13.53 10.01
C ARG A 166 7.39 12.44 9.03
N THR A 167 6.47 11.56 9.41
CA THR A 167 5.92 10.54 8.51
C THR A 167 5.24 11.18 7.31
N ALA A 168 4.43 12.21 7.50
CA ALA A 168 3.80 12.93 6.41
C ALA A 168 4.83 13.57 5.45
N LEU A 169 5.93 14.11 5.97
CA LEU A 169 7.01 14.64 5.13
C LEU A 169 7.69 13.56 4.30
N ILE A 170 7.98 12.40 4.91
CA ILE A 170 8.57 11.24 4.20
C ILE A 170 7.63 10.80 3.08
N VAL A 171 6.32 10.74 3.33
CA VAL A 171 5.31 10.37 2.33
C VAL A 171 5.27 11.34 1.16
N VAL A 172 5.33 12.64 1.44
CA VAL A 172 5.37 13.66 0.38
C VAL A 172 6.66 13.55 -0.44
N ALA A 173 7.78 13.26 0.23
CA ALA A 173 9.06 13.03 -0.45
C ALA A 173 9.00 11.77 -1.34
N ASP A 174 8.48 10.67 -0.83
CA ASP A 174 8.28 9.43 -1.59
C ASP A 174 7.40 9.65 -2.82
N LEU A 175 6.26 10.34 -2.66
CA LEU A 175 5.40 10.72 -3.77
C LEU A 175 6.15 11.54 -4.82
N ALA A 176 6.92 12.54 -4.40
CA ALA A 176 7.68 13.38 -5.31
C ALA A 176 8.75 12.57 -6.07
N ILE A 177 9.42 11.63 -5.41
CA ILE A 177 10.41 10.74 -6.00
C ILE A 177 9.74 9.83 -7.04
N GLN A 178 8.62 9.20 -6.71
CA GLN A 178 7.89 8.33 -7.64
C GLN A 178 7.42 9.10 -8.88
N LEU A 179 6.86 10.30 -8.71
CA LEU A 179 6.47 11.16 -9.82
C LEU A 179 7.67 11.62 -10.66
N LEU A 180 8.80 11.92 -10.03
CA LEU A 180 10.03 12.28 -10.70
C LEU A 180 10.57 11.11 -11.55
N VAL A 181 10.60 9.90 -11.00
CA VAL A 181 11.02 8.69 -11.74
C VAL A 181 10.10 8.43 -12.93
N ILE A 182 8.78 8.58 -12.75
CA ILE A 182 7.80 8.44 -13.82
C ILE A 182 8.02 9.52 -14.87
N GLY A 183 8.13 10.78 -14.49
CA GLY A 183 8.33 11.90 -15.41
C GLY A 183 9.59 11.76 -16.25
N ILE A 184 10.72 11.47 -15.62
CA ILE A 184 11.99 11.24 -16.30
C ILE A 184 11.91 10.00 -17.20
N GLY A 185 11.35 8.90 -16.68
CA GLY A 185 11.21 7.67 -17.45
C GLY A 185 10.34 7.82 -18.69
N LEU A 186 9.24 8.56 -18.59
CA LEU A 186 8.39 8.88 -19.75
C LEU A 186 9.11 9.75 -20.77
N VAL A 187 9.86 10.76 -20.32
CA VAL A 187 10.61 11.63 -21.25
C VAL A 187 11.73 10.87 -21.98
N LEU A 188 12.43 9.98 -21.28
CA LEU A 188 13.60 9.29 -21.83
C LEU A 188 13.23 8.04 -22.66
N TYR A 189 12.21 7.30 -22.23
CA TYR A 189 11.95 5.93 -22.74
C TYR A 189 10.56 5.73 -23.31
N PHE A 190 9.65 6.70 -23.22
CA PHE A 190 8.30 6.49 -23.72
C PHE A 190 8.30 6.20 -25.23
N ASN A 191 7.92 4.98 -25.57
CA ASN A 191 7.77 4.54 -26.94
C ASN A 191 6.57 3.59 -27.05
N LEU A 192 5.57 4.02 -27.80
CA LEU A 192 4.33 3.26 -27.95
C LEU A 192 4.55 1.89 -28.60
N SER A 193 5.50 1.79 -29.55
CA SER A 193 5.83 0.53 -30.20
C SER A 193 6.44 -0.50 -29.23
N THR A 194 7.17 -0.04 -28.20
CA THR A 194 7.72 -0.92 -27.16
C THR A 194 6.64 -1.46 -26.22
N ILE A 195 5.55 -0.72 -26.05
CA ILE A 195 4.41 -1.16 -25.22
C ILE A 195 3.54 -2.14 -26.00
N THR A 196 3.29 -1.88 -27.29
CA THR A 196 2.35 -2.67 -28.10
C THR A 196 3.01 -3.88 -28.78
N GLY A 197 4.31 -3.82 -29.06
CA GLY A 197 5.05 -4.87 -29.76
C GLY A 197 5.09 -6.23 -29.06
N PRO A 198 5.27 -6.29 -27.72
CA PRO A 198 5.33 -7.57 -26.98
C PRO A 198 3.97 -8.18 -26.61
N ILE A 199 2.86 -7.64 -27.10
CA ILE A 199 1.52 -8.16 -26.77
C ILE A 199 1.21 -9.36 -27.69
N HIS A 200 1.85 -10.48 -27.43
CA HIS A 200 1.57 -11.75 -28.10
C HIS A 200 1.02 -12.77 -27.06
N LEU A 201 -0.27 -12.71 -26.83
CA LEU A 201 -0.95 -13.68 -25.97
C LEU A 201 -0.90 -15.08 -26.61
N GLY A 202 -0.39 -16.05 -25.86
CA GLY A 202 -0.39 -17.45 -26.26
C GLY A 202 0.95 -18.16 -26.15
N SER A 203 2.08 -17.46 -26.31
CA SER A 203 3.42 -18.05 -26.14
C SER A 203 4.13 -17.53 -24.89
N ALA A 204 4.06 -16.22 -24.63
CA ALA A 204 4.49 -15.54 -23.40
C ALA A 204 3.97 -14.10 -23.43
N PRO A 205 3.23 -13.59 -22.41
CA PRO A 205 2.73 -14.36 -21.26
C PRO A 205 1.58 -15.31 -21.63
N THR A 206 1.43 -16.39 -20.87
CA THR A 206 0.24 -17.24 -20.94
C THR A 206 -0.94 -16.61 -20.20
N TRP A 207 -2.16 -17.05 -20.47
CA TRP A 207 -3.33 -16.58 -19.72
C TRP A 207 -3.22 -16.87 -18.21
N SER A 208 -2.60 -18.00 -17.83
CA SER A 208 -2.32 -18.33 -16.44
C SER A 208 -1.40 -17.29 -15.79
N ASP A 209 -0.36 -16.87 -16.48
CA ASP A 209 0.59 -15.85 -15.98
C ASP A 209 -0.09 -14.50 -15.80
N VAL A 210 -0.96 -14.10 -16.73
CA VAL A 210 -1.72 -12.84 -16.64
C VAL A 210 -2.69 -12.86 -15.47
N VAL A 211 -3.42 -13.98 -15.25
CA VAL A 211 -4.34 -14.14 -14.12
C VAL A 211 -3.57 -14.11 -12.80
N TYR A 212 -2.42 -14.79 -12.75
CA TYR A 212 -1.55 -14.76 -11.57
C TYR A 212 -1.01 -13.34 -11.30
N ALA A 213 -0.52 -12.65 -12.33
CA ALA A 213 -0.07 -11.27 -12.24
C ALA A 213 -1.18 -10.33 -11.75
N PHE A 214 -2.41 -10.52 -12.23
CA PHE A 214 -3.58 -9.75 -11.78
C PHE A 214 -3.85 -10.01 -10.30
N ALA A 215 -3.82 -11.26 -9.84
CA ALA A 215 -4.00 -11.60 -8.42
C ALA A 215 -2.92 -10.94 -7.54
N ILE A 216 -1.65 -10.98 -7.94
CA ILE A 216 -0.57 -10.29 -7.22
C ILE A 216 -0.77 -8.78 -7.22
N THR A 217 -1.22 -8.23 -8.34
CA THR A 217 -1.48 -6.78 -8.44
C THR A 217 -2.62 -6.35 -7.52
N THR A 218 -3.67 -7.16 -7.35
CA THR A 218 -4.73 -6.85 -6.39
C THR A 218 -4.21 -6.83 -4.95
N VAL A 219 -3.27 -7.70 -4.59
CA VAL A 219 -2.57 -7.65 -3.28
C VAL A 219 -1.78 -6.36 -3.12
N ALA A 220 -1.17 -5.83 -4.18
CA ALA A 220 -0.46 -4.55 -4.12
C ALA A 220 -1.38 -3.36 -3.81
N PHE A 221 -2.66 -3.46 -4.12
CA PHE A 221 -3.66 -2.45 -3.82
C PHE A 221 -4.38 -2.69 -2.47
N THR A 222 -4.07 -3.71 -1.70
CA THR A 222 -4.63 -3.92 -0.35
C THR A 222 -4.24 -2.79 0.59
N SER A 223 -4.76 -2.80 1.81
CA SER A 223 -4.61 -1.76 2.85
C SER A 223 -5.65 -0.62 2.79
N LEU A 224 -6.65 -0.71 1.91
CA LEU A 224 -7.77 0.23 1.90
C LEU A 224 -8.61 0.12 3.18
N GLU A 225 -8.70 -1.07 3.75
CA GLU A 225 -9.34 -1.35 5.04
C GLU A 225 -8.69 -0.57 6.19
N SER A 226 -7.39 -0.24 6.09
CA SER A 226 -6.70 0.62 7.07
C SER A 226 -7.36 2.00 7.17
N ALA A 227 -7.79 2.56 6.03
CA ALA A 227 -8.50 3.83 5.99
C ALA A 227 -9.89 3.73 6.63
N SER A 228 -10.61 2.64 6.37
CA SER A 228 -11.94 2.41 6.96
C SER A 228 -11.85 2.12 8.45
N GLY A 229 -10.83 1.40 8.90
CA GLY A 229 -10.54 1.13 10.31
C GLY A 229 -10.27 2.39 11.13
N LEU A 230 -9.71 3.43 10.51
CA LEU A 230 -9.42 4.73 11.13
C LEU A 230 -10.60 5.72 11.09
N SER A 231 -11.73 5.35 10.49
CA SER A 231 -12.90 6.24 10.33
C SER A 231 -13.39 6.85 11.64
N GLY A 232 -13.29 6.12 12.75
CA GLY A 232 -13.65 6.60 14.10
C GLY A 232 -12.66 7.59 14.73
N GLU A 233 -11.45 7.74 14.19
CA GLU A 233 -10.38 8.62 14.73
C GLU A 233 -10.25 9.94 13.96
N VAL A 234 -11.00 10.10 12.88
CA VAL A 234 -10.91 11.22 11.96
C VAL A 234 -11.95 12.30 12.27
N THR A 235 -11.53 13.56 12.19
CA THR A 235 -12.42 14.72 12.36
C THR A 235 -13.27 15.02 11.13
N LEU A 236 -13.09 14.28 10.03
CA LEU A 236 -13.79 14.51 8.77
C LEU A 236 -15.19 13.91 8.77
N GLY A 237 -16.14 14.67 8.25
CA GLY A 237 -17.46 14.11 7.95
C GLY A 237 -17.42 13.08 6.79
N PRO A 238 -18.49 12.31 6.57
CA PRO A 238 -18.52 11.23 5.57
C PRO A 238 -18.11 11.65 4.15
N ARG A 239 -18.50 12.86 3.73
CA ARG A 239 -18.12 13.41 2.42
C ARG A 239 -16.62 13.71 2.33
N GLY A 240 -16.01 14.22 3.42
CA GLY A 240 -14.58 14.49 3.49
C GLY A 240 -13.75 13.22 3.45
N LEU A 241 -14.15 12.21 4.21
CA LEU A 241 -13.52 10.90 4.23
C LEU A 241 -13.58 10.24 2.84
N ARG A 242 -14.75 10.24 2.20
CA ARG A 242 -14.90 9.70 0.84
C ARG A 242 -13.98 10.40 -0.17
N ARG A 243 -13.93 11.73 -0.16
CA ARG A 243 -13.04 12.48 -1.07
C ARG A 243 -11.58 12.14 -0.85
N LEU A 244 -11.16 12.03 0.40
CA LEU A 244 -9.79 11.69 0.77
C LEU A 244 -9.41 10.29 0.28
N VAL A 245 -10.23 9.28 0.55
CA VAL A 245 -9.99 7.91 0.11
C VAL A 245 -9.95 7.82 -1.42
N VAL A 246 -10.90 8.45 -2.11
CA VAL A 246 -10.93 8.45 -3.58
C VAL A 246 -9.72 9.17 -4.17
N SER A 247 -9.30 10.32 -3.60
CA SER A 247 -8.13 11.04 -4.11
C SER A 247 -6.83 10.27 -3.88
N ALA A 248 -6.67 9.63 -2.71
CA ALA A 248 -5.52 8.79 -2.43
C ALA A 248 -5.46 7.60 -3.39
N ASN A 249 -6.58 6.92 -3.57
CA ASN A 249 -6.69 5.79 -4.48
C ASN A 249 -6.37 6.15 -5.93
N LEU A 250 -6.95 7.25 -6.43
CA LEU A 250 -6.69 7.73 -7.80
C LEU A 250 -5.22 8.10 -7.99
N SER A 251 -4.60 8.75 -7.00
CA SER A 251 -3.18 9.09 -7.06
C SER A 251 -2.29 7.85 -7.13
N VAL A 252 -2.56 6.85 -6.30
CA VAL A 252 -1.83 5.56 -6.31
C VAL A 252 -2.03 4.85 -7.65
N TYR A 253 -3.25 4.85 -8.16
CA TYR A 253 -3.56 4.24 -9.44
C TYR A 253 -2.74 4.87 -10.59
N VAL A 254 -2.69 6.20 -10.65
CA VAL A 254 -1.89 6.93 -11.65
C VAL A 254 -0.40 6.59 -11.52
N ILE A 255 0.12 6.50 -10.29
CA ILE A 255 1.52 6.14 -10.06
C ILE A 255 1.81 4.70 -10.47
N TYR A 256 0.96 3.76 -10.11
CA TYR A 256 1.19 2.36 -10.45
C TYR A 256 1.18 2.13 -11.96
N VAL A 257 0.20 2.69 -12.66
CA VAL A 257 0.14 2.60 -14.14
C VAL A 257 1.31 3.35 -14.76
N GLY A 258 1.63 4.55 -14.29
CA GLY A 258 2.77 5.32 -14.78
C GLY A 258 4.09 4.60 -14.58
N MET A 259 4.32 4.05 -13.39
CA MET A 259 5.53 3.27 -13.09
C MET A 259 5.61 1.99 -13.92
N ALA A 260 4.48 1.30 -14.14
CA ALA A 260 4.42 0.11 -14.98
C ALA A 260 4.74 0.43 -16.45
N ILE A 261 4.27 1.56 -16.99
CA ILE A 261 4.60 2.02 -18.33
C ILE A 261 6.11 2.29 -18.45
N VAL A 262 6.67 3.05 -17.52
CA VAL A 262 8.10 3.33 -17.48
C VAL A 262 8.92 2.05 -17.34
N ALA A 263 8.48 1.12 -16.52
CA ALA A 263 9.16 -0.15 -16.31
C ALA A 263 9.29 -0.96 -17.60
N VAL A 264 8.21 -1.12 -18.35
CA VAL A 264 8.19 -1.89 -19.60
C VAL A 264 8.95 -1.18 -20.72
N THR A 265 8.92 0.16 -20.74
CA THR A 265 9.63 0.94 -21.77
C THR A 265 11.13 1.07 -21.51
N ALA A 266 11.54 1.23 -20.24
CA ALA A 266 12.96 1.31 -19.86
C ALA A 266 13.65 -0.06 -19.84
N ILE A 267 12.92 -1.13 -19.53
CA ILE A 267 13.42 -2.51 -19.47
C ILE A 267 12.51 -3.39 -20.35
N PRO A 268 12.76 -3.41 -21.65
CA PRO A 268 11.91 -4.14 -22.58
C PRO A 268 11.95 -5.65 -22.36
N VAL A 269 10.88 -6.31 -22.75
CA VAL A 269 10.77 -7.76 -22.75
C VAL A 269 11.57 -8.33 -23.91
N VAL A 270 12.43 -9.29 -23.64
CA VAL A 270 13.25 -9.99 -24.64
C VAL A 270 13.05 -11.49 -24.51
N ALA A 271 12.63 -12.16 -25.57
CA ALA A 271 12.43 -13.60 -25.62
C ALA A 271 11.53 -14.18 -24.48
N GLY A 272 10.48 -13.44 -24.12
CA GLY A 272 9.54 -13.86 -23.06
C GLY A 272 10.06 -13.68 -21.63
N HIS A 273 11.13 -12.91 -21.44
CA HIS A 273 11.72 -12.59 -20.14
C HIS A 273 11.92 -11.08 -19.97
N THR A 274 11.91 -10.63 -18.73
CA THR A 274 12.26 -9.25 -18.38
C THR A 274 13.25 -9.21 -17.23
N ALA A 275 14.25 -8.34 -17.32
CA ALA A 275 15.21 -8.17 -16.23
C ALA A 275 14.55 -7.65 -14.92
N LEU A 276 13.35 -7.09 -14.99
CA LEU A 276 12.56 -6.73 -13.81
C LEU A 276 12.12 -7.96 -13.00
N GLY A 277 11.68 -9.01 -13.69
CA GLY A 277 11.25 -10.26 -13.06
C GLY A 277 12.41 -11.14 -12.61
N ASP A 278 13.61 -10.97 -13.20
CA ASP A 278 14.78 -11.78 -12.91
C ASP A 278 15.76 -11.07 -11.96
N ARG A 279 16.59 -10.17 -12.52
CA ARG A 279 17.70 -9.53 -11.78
C ARG A 279 17.25 -8.46 -10.80
N HIS A 280 16.14 -7.78 -11.09
CA HIS A 280 15.62 -6.66 -10.31
C HIS A 280 14.33 -6.99 -9.55
N LEU A 281 14.01 -8.28 -9.39
CA LEU A 281 12.80 -8.74 -8.72
C LEU A 281 12.61 -8.12 -7.33
N GLY A 282 13.68 -8.05 -6.53
CA GLY A 282 13.63 -7.53 -5.17
C GLY A 282 13.69 -5.99 -5.06
N ALA A 283 14.14 -5.30 -6.13
CA ALA A 283 14.28 -3.85 -6.15
C ALA A 283 13.99 -3.29 -7.56
N PRO A 284 12.75 -3.43 -8.06
CA PRO A 284 12.41 -3.11 -9.45
C PRO A 284 12.58 -1.63 -9.78
N VAL A 285 12.30 -0.72 -8.85
CA VAL A 285 12.44 0.73 -9.09
C VAL A 285 13.91 1.12 -9.26
N ILE A 286 14.82 0.52 -8.47
CA ILE A 286 16.28 0.69 -8.69
C ILE A 286 16.65 0.16 -10.08
N GLY A 287 16.10 -0.99 -10.49
CA GLY A 287 16.33 -1.55 -11.83
C GLY A 287 15.97 -0.57 -12.96
N ILE A 288 14.89 0.18 -12.80
CA ILE A 288 14.47 1.23 -13.73
C ILE A 288 15.45 2.40 -13.70
N VAL A 289 15.75 2.93 -12.51
CA VAL A 289 16.59 4.13 -12.33
C VAL A 289 18.01 3.93 -12.86
N VAL A 290 18.59 2.75 -12.68
CA VAL A 290 19.94 2.43 -13.20
C VAL A 290 20.02 2.48 -14.74
N ARG A 291 18.89 2.41 -15.44
CA ARG A 291 18.83 2.57 -16.88
C ARG A 291 18.83 4.02 -17.36
N PHE A 292 18.60 4.97 -16.48
CA PHE A 292 18.50 6.37 -16.86
C PHE A 292 19.86 6.93 -17.33
N HIS A 293 19.82 7.82 -18.29
CA HIS A 293 20.97 8.55 -18.83
C HIS A 293 20.78 10.07 -18.66
N PRO A 294 21.83 10.83 -18.33
CA PRO A 294 23.23 10.42 -18.10
C PRO A 294 23.42 9.65 -16.79
N ALA A 295 24.54 8.92 -16.67
CA ALA A 295 24.86 8.08 -15.50
C ALA A 295 24.82 8.84 -14.16
N ALA A 296 25.21 10.10 -14.13
CA ALA A 296 25.13 10.97 -12.94
C ALA A 296 23.67 11.11 -12.43
N LEU A 297 22.68 11.13 -13.33
CA LEU A 297 21.26 11.15 -12.95
C LEU A 297 20.85 9.84 -12.31
N ALA A 298 21.26 8.71 -12.93
CA ALA A 298 20.97 7.37 -12.41
C ALA A 298 21.59 7.18 -11.03
N ASP A 299 22.83 7.57 -10.83
CA ASP A 299 23.52 7.46 -9.53
C ASP A 299 22.85 8.33 -8.47
N THR A 300 22.48 9.57 -8.80
CA THR A 300 21.77 10.44 -7.86
C THR A 300 20.42 9.86 -7.46
N LEU A 301 19.61 9.41 -8.41
CA LEU A 301 18.30 8.85 -8.15
C LEU A 301 18.37 7.50 -7.41
N LYS A 302 19.39 6.69 -7.64
CA LYS A 302 19.63 5.45 -6.90
C LYS A 302 19.78 5.69 -5.39
N TYR A 303 20.35 6.83 -4.98
CA TYR A 303 20.49 7.18 -3.55
C TYR A 303 19.20 7.77 -2.94
N VAL A 304 18.29 8.22 -3.78
CA VAL A 304 17.06 8.90 -3.36
C VAL A 304 15.86 7.94 -3.33
N VAL A 305 15.82 6.95 -4.22
CA VAL A 305 14.83 5.88 -4.27
C VAL A 305 15.15 4.79 -3.24
#